data_8a48f995240afa097856ea3875e8839d
#
_entry.id   8a48f995240afa097856ea3875e8839d
#
_cell.length_a   1.000
_cell.length_b   1.000
_cell.length_c   1.000
_cell.angle_alpha   90.00
_cell.angle_beta   90.00
_cell.angle_gamma   90.00
#
_symmetry.space_group_name_H-M   'P 1'
#
loop_
_entity.id
_entity.type
_entity.pdbx_description
1 polymer ?
#
loop_
_entity_poly.entity_id
_entity_poly.type
_entity_poly.pdbx_seq_one_letter_code
_entity_poly.pdbx_strand_id
1 'polypeptide(L)'
;MEKSNAVSIRRRRFLREGVRILGIGAAYFLWVCLTGVGIPCPFRLLTGYMCPGCGITHCCVALLQFRFADAFSANPFLFVLMPFSIPYGIYRAHRYIQTGRTEYTGTELGLLFLTLVGAIVFAVYRNL
;
A
#
# COMPACT_ATOMS: atom_id res chain seq x y z
N MET A 1 2.33 -33.30 -13.41
CA MET A 1 3.01 -32.37 -14.34
C MET A 1 2.19 -31.09 -14.60
N GLU A 2 0.87 -31.19 -14.74
CA GLU A 2 -0.02 -30.05 -15.03
C GLU A 2 -0.06 -28.97 -13.92
N LYS A 3 -0.11 -29.34 -12.65
CA LYS A 3 -0.09 -28.40 -11.50
C LYS A 3 1.21 -27.58 -11.43
N SER A 4 2.34 -28.19 -11.76
CA SER A 4 3.64 -27.50 -11.75
C SER A 4 3.70 -26.43 -12.84
N ASN A 5 3.17 -26.72 -14.03
CA ASN A 5 3.10 -25.76 -15.13
C ASN A 5 2.17 -24.57 -14.80
N ALA A 6 1.02 -24.84 -14.19
CA ALA A 6 0.09 -23.78 -13.78
C ALA A 6 0.70 -22.84 -12.71
N VAL A 7 1.46 -23.35 -11.76
CA VAL A 7 2.17 -22.55 -10.75
C VAL A 7 3.26 -21.70 -11.41
N SER A 8 4.03 -22.25 -12.34
CA SER A 8 5.10 -21.52 -13.03
C SER A 8 4.56 -20.37 -13.89
N ILE A 9 3.44 -20.59 -14.58
CA ILE A 9 2.78 -19.56 -15.39
C ILE A 9 2.25 -18.42 -14.51
N ARG A 10 1.58 -18.74 -13.39
CA ARG A 10 1.08 -17.76 -12.42
C ARG A 10 2.21 -16.94 -11.79
N ARG A 11 3.29 -17.62 -11.41
CA ARG A 11 4.49 -16.96 -10.87
C ARG A 11 5.09 -15.96 -11.87
N ARG A 12 5.27 -16.37 -13.14
CA ARG A 12 5.80 -15.49 -14.19
C ARG A 12 4.90 -14.28 -14.44
N ARG A 13 3.57 -14.48 -14.48
CA ARG A 13 2.61 -13.39 -14.63
C ARG A 13 2.69 -12.44 -13.44
N PHE A 14 2.67 -12.97 -12.22
CA PHE A 14 2.77 -12.17 -11.00
C PHE A 14 4.07 -11.35 -10.94
N LEU A 15 5.20 -11.96 -11.26
CA LEU A 15 6.50 -11.27 -11.30
C LEU A 15 6.53 -10.18 -12.37
N ARG A 16 6.00 -10.45 -13.56
CA ARG A 16 5.96 -9.46 -14.65
C ARG A 16 5.09 -8.24 -14.29
N GLU A 17 3.92 -8.48 -13.74
CA GLU A 17 3.05 -7.38 -13.27
C GLU A 17 3.66 -6.66 -12.06
N GLY A 18 4.27 -7.38 -11.14
CA GLY A 18 4.98 -6.81 -10.00
C GLY A 18 6.15 -5.91 -10.43
N VAL A 19 6.96 -6.34 -11.39
CA VAL A 19 8.06 -5.54 -11.94
C VAL A 19 7.53 -4.27 -12.63
N ARG A 20 6.42 -4.36 -13.36
CA ARG A 20 5.79 -3.18 -13.98
C ARG A 20 5.31 -2.18 -12.94
N ILE A 21 4.60 -2.63 -11.91
CA ILE A 21 4.10 -1.77 -10.84
C ILE A 21 5.27 -1.14 -10.06
N LEU A 22 6.30 -1.93 -9.74
CA LEU A 22 7.53 -1.44 -9.11
C LEU A 22 8.25 -0.41 -9.98
N GLY A 23 8.33 -0.62 -11.30
CA GLY A 23 8.94 0.31 -12.23
C GLY A 23 8.20 1.65 -12.29
N ILE A 24 6.86 1.61 -12.36
CA ILE A 24 6.02 2.82 -12.33
C ILE A 24 6.16 3.53 -10.96
N GLY A 25 6.14 2.77 -9.86
CA GLY A 25 6.31 3.32 -8.52
C GLY A 25 7.69 3.96 -8.33
N ALA A 26 8.75 3.33 -8.82
CA ALA A 26 10.11 3.86 -8.77
C ALA A 26 10.28 5.13 -9.62
N ALA A 27 9.68 5.16 -10.81
CA ALA A 27 9.68 6.34 -11.67
C ALA A 27 8.94 7.52 -11.00
N TYR A 28 7.77 7.25 -10.42
CA TYR A 28 7.02 8.24 -9.65
C TYR A 28 7.79 8.73 -8.42
N PHE A 29 8.41 7.80 -7.68
CA PHE A 29 9.24 8.14 -6.52
C PHE A 29 10.41 9.05 -6.91
N LEU A 30 11.12 8.69 -7.98
CA LEU A 30 12.23 9.50 -8.52
C LEU A 30 11.74 10.90 -8.92
N TRP A 31 10.59 10.98 -9.59
CA TRP A 31 9.97 12.25 -9.94
C TRP A 31 9.73 13.13 -8.70
N VAL A 32 9.12 12.58 -7.65
CA VAL A 32 8.84 13.32 -6.41
C VAL A 32 10.13 13.75 -5.71
N CYS A 33 11.17 12.89 -5.69
CA CYS A 33 12.47 13.23 -5.11
C CYS A 33 13.18 14.36 -5.86
N LEU A 34 13.07 14.40 -7.18
CA LEU A 34 13.74 15.42 -8.01
C LEU A 34 12.98 16.75 -8.06
N THR A 35 11.66 16.71 -8.10
CA THR A 35 10.83 17.90 -8.28
C THR A 35 10.24 18.43 -6.98
N GLY A 36 10.19 17.61 -5.93
CA GLY A 36 9.46 17.92 -4.69
C GLY A 36 7.94 17.96 -4.84
N VAL A 37 7.44 17.76 -6.06
CA VAL A 37 6.00 17.85 -6.39
C VAL A 37 5.38 16.45 -6.41
N GLY A 38 4.58 16.14 -5.39
CA GLY A 38 3.73 14.96 -5.36
C GLY A 38 2.36 15.23 -6.00
N ILE A 39 1.67 14.17 -6.44
CA ILE A 39 0.28 14.29 -6.93
C ILE A 39 -0.60 14.81 -5.79
N PRO A 40 -1.27 15.96 -5.96
CA PRO A 40 -2.17 16.48 -4.93
C PRO A 40 -3.34 15.54 -4.75
N CYS A 41 -3.76 15.36 -3.50
CA CYS A 41 -4.91 14.50 -3.20
C CYS A 41 -6.19 15.14 -3.76
N PRO A 42 -6.91 14.46 -4.69
CA PRO A 42 -8.13 15.02 -5.27
C PRO A 42 -9.22 15.24 -4.21
N PHE A 43 -9.26 14.42 -3.19
CA PHE A 43 -10.20 14.60 -2.08
C PHE A 43 -9.94 15.91 -1.32
N ARG A 44 -8.66 16.23 -1.05
CA ARG A 44 -8.30 17.51 -0.40
C ARG A 44 -8.57 18.71 -1.29
N LEU A 45 -8.40 18.57 -2.60
CA LEU A 45 -8.70 19.65 -3.55
C LEU A 45 -10.21 19.96 -3.63
N LEU A 46 -11.05 18.91 -3.54
CA LEU A 46 -12.50 19.06 -3.67
C LEU A 46 -13.20 19.44 -2.36
N THR A 47 -12.73 18.90 -1.24
CA THR A 47 -13.42 19.03 0.07
C THR A 47 -12.67 19.92 1.06
N GLY A 48 -11.39 20.21 0.84
CA GLY A 48 -10.52 20.88 1.80
C GLY A 48 -10.04 19.99 2.96
N TYR A 49 -10.65 18.82 3.17
CA TYR A 49 -10.33 17.90 4.25
C TYR A 49 -9.15 16.96 3.90
N MET A 50 -8.41 16.55 4.94
CA MET A 50 -7.34 15.58 4.80
C MET A 50 -7.91 14.15 4.77
N CYS A 51 -7.73 13.41 3.66
CA CYS A 51 -8.08 12.00 3.62
C CYS A 51 -7.09 11.15 4.44
N PRO A 52 -7.46 9.91 4.84
CA PRO A 52 -6.56 9.02 5.59
C PRO A 52 -5.28 8.64 4.82
N GLY A 53 -5.31 8.74 3.48
CA GLY A 53 -4.14 8.54 2.61
C GLY A 53 -3.28 9.78 2.39
N CYS A 54 -3.69 10.97 2.89
CA CYS A 54 -2.86 12.17 2.75
C CYS A 54 -1.53 12.02 3.51
N GLY A 55 -0.42 12.33 2.81
CA GLY A 55 0.93 12.15 3.34
C GLY A 55 1.56 10.78 3.07
N ILE A 56 0.88 9.87 2.35
CA ILE A 56 1.42 8.54 1.99
C ILE A 56 2.75 8.65 1.23
N THR A 57 2.84 9.56 0.27
CA THR A 57 4.06 9.78 -0.50
C THR A 57 5.19 10.27 0.40
N HIS A 58 4.92 11.27 1.26
CA HIS A 58 5.91 11.78 2.21
C HIS A 58 6.34 10.73 3.23
N CYS A 59 5.40 9.94 3.74
CA CYS A 59 5.69 8.82 4.63
C CYS A 59 6.61 7.79 3.96
N CYS A 60 6.30 7.38 2.71
CA CYS A 60 7.12 6.44 1.97
C CYS A 60 8.52 6.99 1.66
N VAL A 61 8.62 8.26 1.23
CA VAL A 61 9.91 8.93 0.98
C VAL A 61 10.75 8.99 2.25
N ALA A 62 10.15 9.40 3.37
CA ALA A 62 10.84 9.50 4.65
C ALA A 62 11.31 8.12 5.15
N LEU A 63 10.49 7.06 4.97
CA LEU A 63 10.87 5.68 5.31
C LEU A 63 12.07 5.19 4.49
N LEU A 64 12.10 5.47 3.18
CA LEU A 64 13.22 5.10 2.32
C LEU A 64 14.51 5.88 2.65
N GLN A 65 14.38 7.06 3.24
CA GLN A 65 15.49 7.87 3.76
C GLN A 65 15.84 7.56 5.22
N PHE A 66 15.23 6.52 5.82
CA PHE A 66 15.38 6.15 7.24
C PHE A 66 15.00 7.25 8.24
N ARG A 67 14.17 8.20 7.81
CA ARG A 67 13.67 9.30 8.64
C ARG A 67 12.34 8.93 9.29
N PHE A 68 12.39 8.04 10.29
CA PHE A 68 11.19 7.46 10.91
C PHE A 68 10.30 8.49 11.62
N ALA A 69 10.88 9.50 12.24
CA ALA A 69 10.13 10.57 12.90
C ALA A 69 9.28 11.37 11.90
N ASP A 70 9.85 11.68 10.74
CA ASP A 70 9.15 12.40 9.68
C ASP A 70 8.10 11.52 9.00
N ALA A 71 8.39 10.23 8.82
CA ALA A 71 7.42 9.27 8.31
C ALA A 71 6.20 9.14 9.23
N PHE A 72 6.43 9.05 10.54
CA PHE A 72 5.36 9.01 11.53
C PHE A 72 4.54 10.30 11.55
N SER A 73 5.18 11.48 11.52
CA SER A 73 4.48 12.78 11.49
C SER A 73 3.70 13.01 10.20
N ALA A 74 4.18 12.46 9.07
CA ALA A 74 3.47 12.55 7.78
C ALA A 74 2.16 11.75 7.78
N ASN A 75 2.19 10.50 8.27
CA ASN A 75 0.99 9.67 8.39
C ASN A 75 1.20 8.54 9.43
N PRO A 76 0.85 8.76 10.71
CA PRO A 76 1.02 7.76 11.77
C PRO A 76 0.21 6.50 11.54
N PHE A 77 -1.00 6.61 10.96
CA PHE A 77 -1.84 5.45 10.66
C PHE A 77 -1.15 4.50 9.66
N LEU A 78 -0.66 5.07 8.56
CA LEU A 78 0.06 4.29 7.55
C LEU A 78 1.37 3.71 8.08
N PHE A 79 2.11 4.50 8.87
CA PHE A 79 3.36 4.07 9.50
C PHE A 79 3.17 2.81 10.35
N VAL A 80 2.11 2.78 11.17
CA VAL A 80 1.76 1.61 11.99
C VAL A 80 1.23 0.46 11.14
N LEU A 81 0.48 0.73 10.07
CA LEU A 81 -0.12 -0.30 9.23
C LEU A 81 0.90 -1.02 8.35
N MET A 82 1.98 -0.33 7.91
CA MET A 82 2.99 -0.88 6.99
C MET A 82 3.63 -2.20 7.46
N PRO A 83 4.15 -2.32 8.70
CA PRO A 83 4.79 -3.55 9.15
C PRO A 83 3.87 -4.76 9.17
N PHE A 84 2.55 -4.54 9.21
CA PHE A 84 1.55 -5.62 9.14
C PHE A 84 1.11 -5.90 7.70
N SER A 85 0.98 -4.87 6.87
CA SER A 85 0.52 -5.01 5.48
C SER A 85 1.55 -5.68 4.58
N ILE A 86 2.85 -5.47 4.80
CA ILE A 86 3.92 -6.06 4.00
C ILE A 86 3.94 -7.59 4.13
N PRO A 87 4.07 -8.19 5.34
CA PRO A 87 4.05 -9.65 5.48
C PRO A 87 2.72 -10.26 5.06
N TYR A 88 1.60 -9.58 5.29
CA TYR A 88 0.30 -10.03 4.80
C TYR A 88 0.25 -10.05 3.27
N GLY A 89 0.77 -9.03 2.59
CA GLY A 89 0.87 -8.99 1.14
C GLY A 89 1.73 -10.12 0.58
N ILE A 90 2.87 -10.41 1.21
CA ILE A 90 3.75 -11.52 0.85
C ILE A 90 3.02 -12.86 1.02
N TYR A 91 2.32 -13.06 2.13
CA TYR A 91 1.51 -14.27 2.37
C TYR A 91 0.44 -14.45 1.30
N ARG A 92 -0.30 -13.40 0.97
CA ARG A 92 -1.35 -13.41 -0.08
C ARG A 92 -0.77 -13.71 -1.46
N ALA A 93 0.37 -13.11 -1.80
CA ALA A 93 1.06 -13.37 -3.06
C ALA A 93 1.50 -14.84 -3.17
N HIS A 94 2.09 -15.38 -2.12
CA HIS A 94 2.48 -16.79 -2.05
C HIS A 94 1.28 -17.72 -2.20
N ARG A 95 0.20 -17.47 -1.46
CA ARG A 95 -1.05 -18.23 -1.54
C ARG A 95 -1.64 -18.20 -2.95
N TYR A 96 -1.69 -17.02 -3.58
CA TYR A 96 -2.16 -16.88 -4.96
C TYR A 96 -1.32 -17.69 -5.95
N ILE A 97 0.00 -17.64 -5.85
CA ILE A 97 0.91 -18.40 -6.74
C ILE A 97 0.65 -19.90 -6.60
N GLN A 98 0.48 -20.40 -5.39
CA GLN A 98 0.30 -21.83 -5.11
C GLN A 98 -1.09 -22.33 -5.49
N THR A 99 -2.15 -21.61 -5.12
CA THR A 99 -3.53 -22.10 -5.24
C THR A 99 -4.32 -21.49 -6.40
N GLY A 100 -3.92 -20.29 -6.86
CA GLY A 100 -4.69 -19.49 -7.82
C GLY A 100 -5.98 -18.89 -7.25
N ARG A 101 -6.24 -19.05 -5.95
CA ARG A 101 -7.44 -18.52 -5.31
C ARG A 101 -7.20 -17.08 -4.85
N THR A 102 -8.16 -16.20 -5.16
CA THR A 102 -8.17 -14.78 -4.75
C THR A 102 -9.19 -14.49 -3.67
N GLU A 103 -9.99 -15.50 -3.30
CA GLU A 103 -11.05 -15.37 -2.31
C GLU A 103 -10.51 -14.94 -0.94
N TYR A 104 -11.22 -14.03 -0.29
CA TYR A 104 -10.92 -13.61 1.07
C TYR A 104 -11.61 -14.54 2.06
N THR A 105 -10.90 -14.91 3.11
CA THR A 105 -11.47 -15.64 4.24
C THR A 105 -12.26 -14.66 5.13
N GLY A 106 -13.26 -15.13 5.87
CA GLY A 106 -14.05 -14.28 6.76
C GLY A 106 -13.22 -13.46 7.75
N THR A 107 -12.16 -14.03 8.29
CA THR A 107 -11.19 -13.32 9.15
C THR A 107 -10.45 -12.20 8.41
N GLU A 108 -10.08 -12.43 7.15
CA GLU A 108 -9.44 -11.41 6.31
C GLU A 108 -10.40 -10.25 6.01
N LEU A 109 -11.67 -10.57 5.75
CA LEU A 109 -12.72 -9.57 5.55
C LEU A 109 -12.93 -8.74 6.82
N GLY A 110 -12.94 -9.38 8.00
CA GLY A 110 -13.04 -8.70 9.28
C GLY A 110 -11.85 -7.74 9.54
N LEU A 111 -10.63 -8.17 9.22
CA LEU A 111 -9.44 -7.31 9.33
C LEU A 111 -9.49 -6.13 8.36
N LEU A 112 -9.94 -6.34 7.12
CA LEU A 112 -10.12 -5.26 6.16
C LEU A 112 -11.17 -4.25 6.63
N PHE A 113 -12.28 -4.75 7.17
CA PHE A 113 -13.32 -3.88 7.74
C PHE A 113 -12.80 -3.07 8.93
N LEU A 114 -12.06 -3.71 9.84
CA LEU A 114 -11.42 -3.02 10.98
C LEU A 114 -10.43 -1.95 10.52
N THR A 115 -9.63 -2.25 9.50
CA THR A 115 -8.69 -1.28 8.91
C THR A 115 -9.43 -0.11 8.28
N LEU A 116 -10.55 -0.36 7.59
CA LEU A 116 -11.38 0.68 7.00
C LEU A 116 -11.98 1.59 8.07
N VAL A 117 -12.55 1.00 9.13
CA VAL A 117 -13.07 1.77 10.27
C VAL A 117 -11.97 2.60 10.92
N GLY A 118 -10.80 2.01 11.15
CA GLY A 118 -9.64 2.73 11.68
C GLY A 118 -9.20 3.90 10.79
N ALA A 119 -9.22 3.72 9.47
CA ALA A 119 -8.91 4.78 8.51
C ALA A 119 -9.93 5.94 8.58
N ILE A 120 -11.22 5.62 8.72
CA ILE A 120 -12.29 6.63 8.86
C ILE A 120 -12.13 7.40 10.18
N VAL A 121 -11.94 6.70 11.29
CA VAL A 121 -11.70 7.33 12.61
C VAL A 121 -10.47 8.22 12.58
N PHE A 122 -9.39 7.75 11.97
CA PHE A 122 -8.18 8.54 11.79
C PHE A 122 -8.41 9.79 10.92
N ALA A 123 -9.17 9.66 9.84
CA ALA A 123 -9.53 10.80 8.99
C ALA A 123 -10.32 11.85 9.76
N VAL A 124 -11.30 11.43 10.55
CA VAL A 124 -12.09 12.32 11.41
C VAL A 124 -11.19 13.01 12.43
N TYR A 125 -10.38 12.25 13.16
CA TYR A 125 -9.45 12.79 14.17
C TYR A 125 -8.49 13.84 13.59
N ARG A 126 -7.99 13.61 12.36
CA ARG A 126 -7.04 14.51 11.69
C ARG A 126 -7.67 15.82 11.20
N ASN A 127 -9.00 15.87 11.07
CA ASN A 127 -9.73 17.03 10.58
C ASN A 127 -10.50 17.80 11.69
N LEU A 128 -10.44 17.30 12.93
CA LEU A 128 -10.92 17.99 14.11
C LEU A 128 -9.86 18.95 14.67
#